data_ba8abb91efc1d8f2647f6aa03614293c
#
_entry.id   ba8abb91efc1d8f2647f6aa03614293c
#
_cell.length_a   1.000
_cell.length_b   1.000
_cell.length_c   1.000
_cell.angle_alpha   90.00
_cell.angle_beta   90.00
_cell.angle_gamma   90.00
#
_symmetry.space_group_name_H-M   'P 1'
#
loop_
_entity.id
_entity.type
_entity.pdbx_description
1 polymer ?
#
loop_
_entity_poly.entity_id
_entity_poly.type
_entity_poly.pdbx_seq_one_letter_code
_entity_poly.pdbx_strand_id
1 'polypeptide(L)'
;MEYYEKENSVVLKNVKNFNIEEILECGQCFRFEKIENLKYKIVAYGKVLYITQTEDSVEFTPCNKEDFENIWYDYFDLDTDYNNIIEEISKNDPIMKSATEYADGIRLLNQEPYECLLSFIISQ
;
A
#
# COMPACT_ATOMS: atom_id res chain seq x y z
N MET A 1 -0.40 9.11 12.18
CA MET A 1 0.61 8.52 11.29
C MET A 1 1.87 9.37 11.31
N GLU A 2 2.98 8.74 11.52
CA GLU A 2 4.28 9.39 11.61
C GLU A 2 5.28 8.62 10.75
N TYR A 3 6.27 9.31 10.21
CA TYR A 3 7.35 8.63 9.49
C TYR A 3 8.67 9.31 9.75
N TYR A 4 9.76 8.55 9.65
CA TYR A 4 11.10 9.07 9.82
C TYR A 4 12.08 8.34 8.90
N GLU A 5 13.14 9.04 8.53
CA GLU A 5 14.20 8.49 7.70
C GLU A 5 15.25 7.84 8.57
N LYS A 6 15.65 6.62 8.19
CA LYS A 6 16.81 5.93 8.73
C LYS A 6 17.86 5.84 7.63
N GLU A 7 18.99 5.25 7.95
CA GLU A 7 20.00 4.94 6.96
C GLU A 7 19.39 4.08 5.85
N ASN A 8 19.27 4.65 4.66
CA ASN A 8 18.75 3.97 3.46
C ASN A 8 17.31 3.43 3.56
N SER A 9 16.53 3.89 4.53
CA SER A 9 15.14 3.44 4.74
C SER A 9 14.26 4.57 5.25
N VAL A 10 12.96 4.41 5.05
CA VAL A 10 11.94 5.24 5.70
C VAL A 10 11.01 4.31 6.46
N VAL A 11 10.73 4.64 7.71
CA VAL A 11 9.85 3.87 8.57
C VAL A 11 8.58 4.67 8.85
N LEU A 12 7.45 4.04 8.53
CA LEU A 12 6.11 4.60 8.75
C LEU A 12 5.53 3.96 9.99
N LYS A 13 5.08 4.77 10.96
CA LYS A 13 4.50 4.29 12.21
C LYS A 13 3.05 4.70 12.36
N ASN A 14 2.29 3.86 13.06
CA ASN A 14 0.90 4.13 13.42
C ASN A 14 0.01 4.39 12.20
N VAL A 15 0.29 3.75 11.08
CA VAL A 15 -0.59 3.79 9.92
C VAL A 15 -1.78 2.87 10.16
N LYS A 16 -2.96 3.37 9.83
CA LYS A 16 -4.19 2.60 9.94
C LYS A 16 -4.63 2.12 8.56
N ASN A 17 -5.37 1.03 8.54
CA ASN A 17 -5.94 0.49 7.29
C ASN A 17 -4.84 0.26 6.25
N PHE A 18 -3.80 -0.45 6.66
CA PHE A 18 -2.68 -0.78 5.80
C PHE A 18 -2.25 -2.21 6.07
N ASN A 19 -2.44 -3.08 5.09
CA ASN A 19 -1.95 -4.45 5.13
C ASN A 19 -1.30 -4.73 3.78
N ILE A 20 0.01 -4.87 3.76
CA ILE A 20 0.77 -4.99 2.51
C ILE A 20 0.35 -6.22 1.71
N GLU A 21 0.02 -7.33 2.35
CA GLU A 21 -0.47 -8.51 1.67
C GLU A 21 -1.79 -8.25 0.97
N GLU A 22 -2.76 -7.64 1.67
CA GLU A 22 -4.06 -7.31 1.08
C GLU A 22 -3.93 -6.29 -0.05
N ILE A 23 -3.06 -5.30 0.11
CA ILE A 23 -2.84 -4.26 -0.91
C ILE A 23 -2.30 -4.87 -2.20
N LEU A 24 -1.27 -5.70 -2.09
CA LEU A 24 -0.58 -6.22 -3.27
C LEU A 24 -1.27 -7.43 -3.89
N GLU A 25 -1.95 -8.25 -3.09
CA GLU A 25 -2.55 -9.50 -3.57
C GLU A 25 -4.03 -9.38 -3.91
N CYS A 26 -4.59 -8.18 -3.93
CA CYS A 26 -6.00 -7.97 -4.29
C CYS A 26 -6.24 -7.80 -5.80
N GLY A 27 -5.22 -7.94 -6.63
CA GLY A 27 -5.37 -7.92 -8.09
C GLY A 27 -5.18 -6.57 -8.76
N GLN A 28 -4.77 -5.54 -8.05
CA GLN A 28 -4.56 -4.21 -8.66
C GLN A 28 -3.13 -3.96 -9.15
N CYS A 29 -2.18 -4.81 -8.78
CA CYS A 29 -0.76 -4.65 -9.10
C CYS A 29 -0.18 -6.00 -9.49
N PHE A 30 0.73 -6.03 -10.45
CA PHE A 30 1.34 -7.28 -10.93
C PHE A 30 2.84 -7.35 -10.73
N ARG A 31 3.53 -6.22 -10.62
CA ARG A 31 4.99 -6.20 -10.50
C ARG A 31 5.42 -6.24 -9.03
N PHE A 32 5.09 -7.35 -8.38
CA PHE A 32 5.52 -7.58 -7.00
C PHE A 32 5.92 -9.03 -6.80
N GLU A 33 6.70 -9.28 -5.77
CA GLU A 33 7.14 -10.60 -5.38
C GLU A 33 7.10 -10.71 -3.86
N LYS A 34 6.44 -11.75 -3.36
CA LYS A 34 6.45 -12.05 -1.93
C LYS A 34 7.77 -12.69 -1.54
N ILE A 35 8.52 -12.04 -0.67
CA ILE A 35 9.81 -12.56 -0.19
C ILE A 35 9.58 -13.50 1.00
N GLU A 36 8.80 -13.05 1.96
CA GLU A 36 8.37 -13.83 3.11
C GLU A 36 7.10 -13.18 3.67
N ASN A 37 6.56 -13.71 4.77
CA ASN A 37 5.33 -13.17 5.33
C ASN A 37 5.49 -11.69 5.67
N LEU A 38 4.60 -10.85 5.14
CA LEU A 38 4.60 -9.39 5.30
C LEU A 38 5.88 -8.69 4.80
N LYS A 39 6.61 -9.34 3.90
CA LYS A 39 7.77 -8.74 3.23
C LYS A 39 7.66 -8.94 1.73
N TYR A 40 7.63 -7.84 1.00
CA TYR A 40 7.41 -7.82 -0.44
C TYR A 40 8.42 -6.95 -1.16
N LYS A 41 8.71 -7.34 -2.39
CA LYS A 41 9.46 -6.54 -3.34
C LYS A 41 8.47 -6.01 -4.37
N ILE A 42 8.52 -4.72 -4.66
CA ILE A 42 7.72 -4.13 -5.73
C ILE A 42 8.61 -3.36 -6.69
N VAL A 43 8.14 -3.23 -7.94
CA VAL A 43 8.79 -2.40 -8.95
C VAL A 43 7.75 -1.43 -9.46
N ALA A 44 8.00 -0.13 -9.29
CA ALA A 44 7.10 0.92 -9.74
C ALA A 44 7.89 2.21 -9.94
N TYR A 45 7.46 3.02 -10.90
CA TYR A 45 8.09 4.30 -11.24
C TYR A 45 9.60 4.17 -11.50
N GLY A 46 9.98 3.05 -12.13
CA GLY A 46 11.39 2.77 -12.45
C GLY A 46 12.27 2.45 -11.25
N LYS A 47 11.67 2.15 -10.11
CA LYS A 47 12.39 1.89 -8.86
C LYS A 47 12.00 0.54 -8.26
N VAL A 48 12.96 -0.07 -7.58
CA VAL A 48 12.75 -1.29 -6.80
C VAL A 48 12.58 -0.90 -5.33
N LEU A 49 11.56 -1.42 -4.69
CA LEU A 49 11.29 -1.14 -3.28
C LEU A 49 10.99 -2.43 -2.54
N TYR A 50 11.61 -2.61 -1.38
CA TYR A 50 11.28 -3.69 -0.46
C TYR A 50 10.46 -3.11 0.69
N ILE A 51 9.33 -3.75 0.99
CA ILE A 51 8.43 -3.32 2.05
C ILE A 51 8.34 -4.43 3.07
N THR A 52 8.58 -4.08 4.34
CA THR A 52 8.43 -5.00 5.45
C THR A 52 7.45 -4.41 6.43
N GLN A 53 6.38 -5.14 6.72
CA GLN A 53 5.37 -4.70 7.67
C GLN A 53 5.49 -5.49 8.97
N THR A 54 5.47 -4.77 10.09
CA THR A 54 5.37 -5.35 11.42
C THR A 54 4.06 -4.90 12.06
N GLU A 55 3.82 -5.28 13.30
CA GLU A 55 2.58 -4.95 14.00
C GLU A 55 2.30 -3.44 14.05
N ASP A 56 3.34 -2.64 14.24
CA ASP A 56 3.20 -1.19 14.44
C ASP A 56 3.90 -0.32 13.41
N SER A 57 4.58 -0.91 12.43
CA SER A 57 5.36 -0.13 11.49
C SER A 57 5.44 -0.77 10.09
N VAL A 58 5.78 0.07 9.12
CA VAL A 58 6.06 -0.36 7.74
C VAL A 58 7.38 0.26 7.33
N GLU A 59 8.35 -0.56 6.92
CA GLU A 59 9.65 -0.09 6.47
C GLU A 59 9.76 -0.16 4.95
N PHE A 60 10.23 0.93 4.35
CA PHE A 60 10.45 1.06 2.90
C PHE A 60 11.96 1.17 2.66
N THR A 61 12.52 0.24 1.89
CA THR A 61 13.96 0.22 1.62
C THR A 61 14.27 -0.32 0.20
N PRO A 62 15.25 0.18 -0.55
CA PRO A 62 15.98 1.42 -0.30
C PRO A 62 15.10 2.63 -0.54
N CYS A 63 15.10 3.57 0.37
CA CYS A 63 14.24 4.74 0.28
C CYS A 63 14.81 5.88 1.11
N ASN A 64 14.76 7.09 0.56
CA ASN A 64 15.05 8.30 1.32
C ASN A 64 13.75 9.08 1.52
N LYS A 65 13.81 10.11 2.35
CA LYS A 65 12.64 10.93 2.67
C LYS A 65 12.04 11.59 1.42
N GLU A 66 12.90 12.06 0.52
CA GLU A 66 12.46 12.70 -0.73
C GLU A 66 11.67 11.74 -1.61
N ASP A 67 12.18 10.54 -1.84
CA ASP A 67 11.49 9.52 -2.63
C ASP A 67 10.19 9.08 -1.95
N PHE A 68 10.20 8.95 -0.64
CA PHE A 68 9.00 8.60 0.11
C PHE A 68 7.90 9.64 -0.09
N GLU A 69 8.22 10.92 0.09
CA GLU A 69 7.25 12.00 -0.02
C GLU A 69 6.77 12.23 -1.46
N ASN A 70 7.65 12.06 -2.45
CA ASN A 70 7.34 12.35 -3.85
C ASN A 70 6.72 11.17 -4.61
N ILE A 71 6.98 9.94 -4.18
CA ILE A 71 6.55 8.74 -4.92
C ILE A 71 5.66 7.86 -4.05
N TRP A 72 6.20 7.34 -2.97
CA TRP A 72 5.54 6.25 -2.23
C TRP A 72 4.37 6.73 -1.37
N TYR A 73 4.43 7.94 -0.85
CA TYR A 73 3.32 8.53 -0.08
C TYR A 73 2.05 8.58 -0.92
N ASP A 74 2.17 9.02 -2.17
CA ASP A 74 1.05 9.07 -3.11
C ASP A 74 0.70 7.67 -3.63
N TYR A 75 1.71 6.86 -3.92
CA TYR A 75 1.51 5.50 -4.45
C TYR A 75 0.61 4.66 -3.55
N PHE A 76 0.86 4.69 -2.25
CA PHE A 76 0.07 3.93 -1.27
C PHE A 76 -1.13 4.72 -0.74
N ASP A 77 -1.42 5.86 -1.32
CA ASP A 77 -2.58 6.69 -0.96
C ASP A 77 -2.64 6.98 0.54
N LEU A 78 -1.49 7.39 1.10
CA LEU A 78 -1.36 7.60 2.54
C LEU A 78 -2.09 8.84 3.04
N ASP A 79 -2.47 9.74 2.16
CA ASP A 79 -3.19 10.96 2.50
C ASP A 79 -4.70 10.74 2.71
N THR A 80 -5.22 9.62 2.25
CA THR A 80 -6.65 9.31 2.35
C THR A 80 -6.98 8.63 3.67
N ASP A 81 -8.02 9.11 4.35
CA ASP A 81 -8.52 8.50 5.58
C ASP A 81 -9.47 7.35 5.27
N TYR A 82 -8.92 6.15 5.15
CA TYR A 82 -9.70 4.95 4.85
C TYR A 82 -10.63 4.55 5.99
N ASN A 83 -10.25 4.86 7.23
CA ASN A 83 -11.11 4.54 8.37
C ASN A 83 -12.43 5.30 8.28
N ASN A 84 -12.39 6.56 7.88
CA ASN A 84 -13.58 7.37 7.69
C ASN A 84 -14.48 6.82 6.57
N ILE A 85 -13.87 6.39 5.46
CA ILE A 85 -14.59 5.79 4.34
C ILE A 85 -15.26 4.49 4.78
N ILE A 86 -14.54 3.63 5.49
CA ILE A 86 -15.05 2.36 6.00
C ILE A 86 -16.22 2.58 6.95
N GLU A 87 -16.10 3.52 7.87
CA GLU A 87 -17.18 3.87 8.80
C GLU A 87 -18.43 4.34 8.06
N GLU A 88 -18.26 5.18 7.06
CA GLU A 88 -19.37 5.72 6.27
C GLU A 88 -20.10 4.61 5.51
N ILE A 89 -19.36 3.72 4.86
CA ILE A 89 -19.93 2.59 4.12
C ILE A 89 -20.63 1.63 5.07
N SER A 90 -20.04 1.35 6.22
CA SER A 90 -20.53 0.35 7.18
C SER A 90 -21.81 0.76 7.88
N LYS A 91 -22.08 2.06 7.99
CA LYS A 91 -23.25 2.58 8.69
C LYS A 91 -24.58 2.11 8.11
N ASN A 92 -24.65 1.97 6.80
CA ASN A 92 -25.90 1.80 6.07
C ASN A 92 -26.11 0.43 5.46
N ASP A 93 -25.12 -0.47 5.54
CA ASP A 93 -25.17 -1.76 4.87
C ASP A 93 -24.45 -2.84 5.68
N PRO A 94 -25.21 -3.79 6.30
CA PRO A 94 -24.60 -4.88 7.08
C PRO A 94 -23.67 -5.78 6.27
N ILE A 95 -23.92 -5.94 4.98
CA ILE A 95 -23.07 -6.76 4.10
C ILE A 95 -21.74 -6.05 3.90
N MET A 96 -21.76 -4.75 3.64
CA MET A 96 -20.55 -3.94 3.48
C MET A 96 -19.77 -3.85 4.79
N LYS A 97 -20.45 -3.81 5.93
CA LYS A 97 -19.80 -3.84 7.23
C LYS A 97 -19.01 -5.13 7.42
N SER A 98 -19.61 -6.27 7.10
CA SER A 98 -18.93 -7.57 7.16
C SER A 98 -17.72 -7.61 6.23
N ALA A 99 -17.87 -7.12 5.00
CA ALA A 99 -16.81 -7.11 4.02
C ALA A 99 -15.62 -6.24 4.47
N THR A 100 -15.89 -5.06 5.04
CA THR A 100 -14.84 -4.15 5.51
C THR A 100 -14.14 -4.68 6.75
N GLU A 101 -14.83 -5.41 7.62
CA GLU A 101 -14.20 -6.07 8.77
C GLU A 101 -13.24 -7.17 8.33
N TYR A 102 -13.53 -7.83 7.21
CA TYR A 102 -12.69 -8.89 6.67
C TYR A 102 -11.43 -8.35 5.99
N ALA A 103 -11.54 -7.21 5.30
CA ALA A 103 -10.45 -6.66 4.49
C ALA A 103 -10.34 -5.15 4.68
N ASP A 104 -9.98 -4.71 5.88
CA ASP A 104 -9.87 -3.30 6.22
C ASP A 104 -8.50 -2.69 5.91
N GLY A 105 -7.57 -3.50 5.43
CA GLY A 105 -6.21 -3.07 5.14
C GLY A 105 -5.91 -2.81 3.68
N ILE A 106 -6.90 -2.91 2.78
CA ILE A 106 -6.72 -2.66 1.36
C ILE A 106 -6.68 -1.15 1.09
N ARG A 107 -5.71 -0.73 0.27
CA ARG A 107 -5.61 0.64 -0.23
C ARG A 107 -5.54 0.62 -1.75
N LEU A 108 -6.02 1.68 -2.38
CA LEU A 108 -5.94 1.83 -3.83
C LEU A 108 -4.57 2.41 -4.20
N LEU A 109 -3.82 1.67 -5.00
CA LEU A 109 -2.50 2.10 -5.44
C LEU A 109 -2.61 3.12 -6.57
N ASN A 110 -1.90 4.23 -6.45
CA ASN A 110 -1.79 5.23 -7.52
C ASN A 110 -0.64 4.84 -8.45
N GLN A 111 -0.88 3.83 -9.26
CA GLN A 111 0.10 3.28 -10.18
C GLN A 111 0.40 4.25 -11.32
N GLU A 112 1.59 4.11 -11.91
CA GLU A 112 1.96 4.88 -13.10
C GLU A 112 0.97 4.53 -14.22
N PRO A 113 0.27 5.53 -14.82
CA PRO A 113 -0.84 5.26 -15.74
C PRO A 113 -0.48 4.42 -16.96
N TYR A 114 0.68 4.64 -17.55
CA TYR A 114 1.12 3.90 -18.72
C TYR A 114 1.39 2.43 -18.38
N GLU A 115 2.08 2.19 -17.27
CA GLU A 115 2.34 0.83 -16.80
C GLU A 115 1.04 0.10 -16.45
N CYS A 116 0.12 0.78 -15.81
CA CYS A 116 -1.20 0.22 -15.46
C CYS A 116 -1.96 -0.19 -16.72
N LEU A 117 -1.97 0.65 -17.74
CA LEU A 117 -2.64 0.36 -19.01
C LEU A 117 -2.02 -0.86 -19.69
N LEU A 118 -0.69 -0.90 -19.80
CA LEU A 118 0.01 -2.03 -20.41
C LEU A 118 -0.24 -3.33 -19.65
N SER A 119 -0.19 -3.28 -18.33
CA SER A 119 -0.44 -4.45 -17.48
C SER A 119 -1.85 -4.98 -17.68
N PHE A 120 -2.83 -4.09 -17.77
CA PHE A 120 -4.22 -4.45 -18.03
C PHE A 120 -4.39 -5.13 -19.39
N ILE A 121 -3.78 -4.59 -20.42
CA ILE A 121 -3.84 -5.17 -21.78
C ILE A 121 -3.21 -6.56 -21.82
N ILE A 122 -2.03 -6.72 -21.19
CA ILE A 122 -1.31 -7.99 -21.16
C ILE A 122 -2.08 -9.04 -20.37
N SER A 123 -2.76 -8.66 -19.30
CA SER A 123 -3.49 -9.59 -18.43
C SER A 123 -4.78 -10.15 -19.05
N GLN A 124 -5.25 -9.56 -20.13
CA GLN A 124 -6.41 -10.07 -20.87
C GLN A 124 -5.98 -11.30 -21.69
#